data_c07c32b07fd9cd3194480f99583ccfb7
#
_entry.id   c07c32b07fd9cd3194480f99583ccfb7
#
_cell.length_a   1.000
_cell.length_b   1.000
_cell.length_c   1.000
_cell.angle_alpha   90.00
_cell.angle_beta   90.00
_cell.angle_gamma   90.00
#
_symmetry.space_group_name_H-M   'P 1'
#
loop_
_entity.id
_entity.type
_entity.pdbx_description
1 polymer ?
#
loop_
_entity_poly.entity_id
_entity_poly.type
_entity_poly.pdbx_seq_one_letter_code
_entity_poly.pdbx_strand_id
1 'polypeptide(L)'
;MHHVNVLELPGVRGDGAHDDTAGLQAALDSGAAVIHLPVPSAHYLISRTLVMHSGQALLADRNAVVRLAAHAHAHMLTNADHGALSRGITVQGGIWDGNNAHQTCEYHQNGQNWRVPYDPARYLGVLLQFNRVEDLRISQLTLKDPETFGIQMANIRRFTVEDITFDYNLLRPNMDGVHLHGNCHQGRIANLKGDTNDDVVALNADDGWMFEMSRGPITDIQVDGVWCERGYTAVRLLSDGSPIRRVRVANVFGSFSHLVANLGQYNVHPGEPSEITDLVFDGIFCSRTPVPDNAKSGYIPRYPLFKVAPKTFIRNMQINSFCRTEIVENVAPCIGIGEGARVEHLGISQASVVNLASTPLDFLHNQGSIDSLSLTNVCCRAEGGTPRGMLVRNDGVVAHQQFANVTVANLAEPDREA
;
A
#
# COMPACT_ATOMS: atom_id res chain seq x y z
N MET A 1 4.49 19.26 -30.68
CA MET A 1 4.08 17.93 -30.20
C MET A 1 2.72 17.61 -30.80
N HIS A 2 2.56 16.43 -31.38
CA HIS A 2 1.25 16.00 -31.86
C HIS A 2 0.35 15.71 -30.67
N HIS A 3 -0.79 16.38 -30.61
CA HIS A 3 -1.79 16.30 -29.55
C HIS A 3 -3.11 15.83 -30.15
N VAL A 4 -3.78 14.88 -29.49
CA VAL A 4 -5.07 14.34 -29.93
C VAL A 4 -6.11 14.59 -28.84
N ASN A 5 -7.20 15.28 -29.18
CA ASN A 5 -8.41 15.35 -28.38
C ASN A 5 -9.33 14.19 -28.81
N VAL A 6 -9.59 13.27 -27.91
CA VAL A 6 -10.31 12.03 -28.25
C VAL A 6 -11.75 12.27 -28.69
N LEU A 7 -12.44 13.33 -28.22
CA LEU A 7 -13.81 13.66 -28.66
C LEU A 7 -13.90 14.17 -30.10
N GLU A 8 -12.77 14.50 -30.73
CA GLU A 8 -12.70 14.88 -32.14
C GLU A 8 -12.50 13.65 -33.07
N LEU A 9 -12.28 12.48 -32.49
CA LEU A 9 -12.06 11.25 -33.25
C LEU A 9 -13.37 10.55 -33.61
N PRO A 10 -13.49 10.03 -34.84
CA PRO A 10 -14.61 9.15 -35.17
C PRO A 10 -14.57 7.89 -34.31
N GLY A 11 -15.71 7.51 -33.72
CA GLY A 11 -15.81 6.33 -32.88
C GLY A 11 -15.59 6.55 -31.37
N VAL A 12 -15.41 7.81 -30.94
CA VAL A 12 -15.46 8.18 -29.52
C VAL A 12 -16.67 9.07 -29.29
N ARG A 13 -17.54 8.68 -28.37
CA ARG A 13 -18.76 9.42 -28.05
C ARG A 13 -18.82 9.95 -26.61
N GLY A 14 -18.32 9.17 -25.65
CA GLY A 14 -18.38 9.53 -24.24
C GLY A 14 -19.80 9.66 -23.72
N ASP A 15 -20.77 8.96 -24.33
CA ASP A 15 -22.21 9.01 -23.99
C ASP A 15 -22.62 7.96 -22.95
N GLY A 16 -21.67 7.14 -22.48
CA GLY A 16 -21.89 6.09 -21.50
C GLY A 16 -22.58 4.84 -22.00
N ALA A 17 -22.90 4.77 -23.29
CA ALA A 17 -23.58 3.64 -23.93
C ALA A 17 -22.75 3.04 -25.08
N HIS A 18 -22.08 3.91 -25.86
CA HIS A 18 -21.18 3.48 -26.91
C HIS A 18 -19.87 2.94 -26.34
N ASP A 19 -19.38 1.83 -26.91
CA ASP A 19 -18.04 1.32 -26.56
C ASP A 19 -16.96 2.16 -27.25
N ASP A 20 -16.33 3.03 -26.47
CA ASP A 20 -15.31 3.96 -26.94
C ASP A 20 -13.92 3.32 -27.06
N THR A 21 -13.75 2.04 -26.70
CA THR A 21 -12.45 1.35 -26.64
C THR A 21 -11.64 1.49 -27.92
N ALA A 22 -12.26 1.24 -29.07
CA ALA A 22 -11.55 1.23 -30.35
C ALA A 22 -11.07 2.65 -30.74
N GLY A 23 -11.88 3.68 -30.48
CA GLY A 23 -11.50 5.07 -30.76
C GLY A 23 -10.42 5.58 -29.82
N LEU A 24 -10.50 5.25 -28.52
CA LEU A 24 -9.47 5.59 -27.54
C LEU A 24 -8.16 4.86 -27.82
N GLN A 25 -8.20 3.59 -28.20
CA GLN A 25 -7.00 2.86 -28.60
C GLN A 25 -6.38 3.42 -29.87
N ALA A 26 -7.19 3.80 -30.86
CA ALA A 26 -6.69 4.45 -32.06
C ALA A 26 -5.97 5.78 -31.76
N ALA A 27 -6.42 6.54 -30.77
CA ALA A 27 -5.70 7.72 -30.29
C ALA A 27 -4.33 7.35 -29.71
N LEU A 28 -4.26 6.31 -28.90
CA LEU A 28 -3.01 5.81 -28.32
C LEU A 28 -2.07 5.27 -29.40
N ASP A 29 -2.59 4.61 -30.42
CA ASP A 29 -1.81 4.05 -31.54
C ASP A 29 -1.42 5.07 -32.61
N SER A 30 -1.92 6.31 -32.52
CA SER A 30 -1.68 7.36 -33.52
C SER A 30 -0.25 7.90 -33.56
N GLY A 31 0.59 7.52 -32.59
CA GLY A 31 1.92 8.10 -32.41
C GLY A 31 1.91 9.50 -31.78
N ALA A 32 0.76 9.98 -31.29
CA ALA A 32 0.67 11.24 -30.58
C ALA A 32 1.41 11.16 -29.25
N ALA A 33 2.13 12.23 -28.90
CA ALA A 33 2.81 12.33 -27.62
C ALA A 33 1.84 12.67 -26.47
N VAL A 34 0.73 13.33 -26.78
CA VAL A 34 -0.29 13.71 -25.79
C VAL A 34 -1.66 13.29 -26.28
N ILE A 35 -2.34 12.50 -25.48
CA ILE A 35 -3.73 12.09 -25.68
C ILE A 35 -4.57 12.76 -24.58
N HIS A 36 -5.51 13.60 -24.98
CA HIS A 36 -6.38 14.34 -24.07
C HIS A 36 -7.78 13.74 -24.05
N LEU A 37 -8.25 13.43 -22.85
CA LEU A 37 -9.61 12.99 -22.55
C LEU A 37 -10.39 14.15 -21.87
N PRO A 38 -11.11 14.98 -22.64
CA PRO A 38 -12.00 16.00 -22.05
C PRO A 38 -13.13 15.37 -21.25
N VAL A 39 -13.84 16.18 -20.47
CA VAL A 39 -15.07 15.71 -19.80
C VAL A 39 -16.09 15.30 -20.85
N PRO A 40 -16.51 14.02 -20.90
CA PRO A 40 -17.50 13.52 -21.85
C PRO A 40 -18.94 13.93 -21.42
N SER A 41 -19.92 13.70 -22.29
CA SER A 41 -21.34 13.96 -21.95
C SER A 41 -21.89 13.08 -20.84
N ALA A 42 -21.35 11.86 -20.66
CA ALA A 42 -21.62 10.96 -19.54
C ALA A 42 -20.31 10.32 -19.07
N HIS A 43 -19.85 9.27 -19.70
CA HIS A 43 -18.56 8.64 -19.43
C HIS A 43 -18.05 7.91 -20.67
N TYR A 44 -16.73 7.75 -20.77
CA TYR A 44 -16.11 6.87 -21.76
C TYR A 44 -16.30 5.42 -21.28
N LEU A 45 -17.00 4.62 -22.08
CA LEU A 45 -17.20 3.19 -21.79
C LEU A 45 -16.12 2.40 -22.51
N ILE A 46 -15.40 1.55 -21.78
CA ILE A 46 -14.35 0.68 -22.35
C ILE A 46 -14.65 -0.79 -22.05
N SER A 47 -14.49 -1.65 -23.03
CA SER A 47 -14.71 -3.11 -22.92
C SER A 47 -13.43 -3.93 -22.97
N ARG A 48 -12.30 -3.30 -23.18
CA ARG A 48 -10.96 -3.93 -23.23
C ARG A 48 -9.91 -2.99 -22.67
N THR A 49 -8.78 -3.55 -22.28
CA THR A 49 -7.63 -2.81 -21.81
C THR A 49 -7.12 -1.82 -22.85
N LEU A 50 -6.93 -0.57 -22.42
CA LEU A 50 -6.23 0.45 -23.20
C LEU A 50 -4.71 0.27 -23.03
N VAL A 51 -3.96 0.41 -24.11
CA VAL A 51 -2.53 0.12 -24.16
C VAL A 51 -1.75 1.37 -24.55
N MET A 52 -0.89 1.83 -23.64
CA MET A 52 -0.02 3.00 -23.86
C MET A 52 1.35 2.60 -24.41
N HIS A 53 1.95 3.50 -25.19
CA HIS A 53 3.29 3.34 -25.75
C HIS A 53 4.31 4.25 -25.05
N SER A 54 5.60 3.95 -25.24
CA SER A 54 6.68 4.80 -24.71
C SER A 54 6.57 6.24 -25.21
N GLY A 55 6.86 7.21 -24.33
CA GLY A 55 6.86 8.63 -24.65
C GLY A 55 5.48 9.28 -24.67
N GLN A 56 4.43 8.60 -24.20
CA GLN A 56 3.07 9.11 -24.21
C GLN A 56 2.62 9.69 -22.86
N ALA A 57 1.84 10.75 -22.95
CA ALA A 57 1.06 11.31 -21.86
C ALA A 57 -0.45 11.16 -22.14
N LEU A 58 -1.17 10.45 -21.30
CA LEU A 58 -2.63 10.39 -21.26
C LEU A 58 -3.13 11.38 -20.21
N LEU A 59 -3.76 12.45 -20.64
CA LEU A 59 -4.23 13.55 -19.81
C LEU A 59 -5.75 13.57 -19.81
N ALA A 60 -6.38 13.21 -18.71
CA ALA A 60 -7.83 13.28 -18.57
C ALA A 60 -8.21 14.52 -17.74
N ASP A 61 -9.26 15.21 -18.14
CA ASP A 61 -9.84 16.26 -17.32
C ASP A 61 -10.30 15.66 -15.96
N ARG A 62 -10.22 16.43 -14.89
CA ARG A 62 -10.49 15.94 -13.53
C ARG A 62 -11.79 15.16 -13.40
N ASN A 63 -12.84 15.59 -14.09
CA ASN A 63 -14.17 14.97 -14.03
C ASN A 63 -14.47 14.06 -15.24
N ALA A 64 -13.46 13.78 -16.07
CA ALA A 64 -13.62 12.79 -17.14
C ALA A 64 -13.66 11.39 -16.52
N VAL A 65 -14.76 10.69 -16.72
CA VAL A 65 -14.96 9.33 -16.22
C VAL A 65 -14.64 8.34 -17.33
N VAL A 66 -13.73 7.41 -17.05
CA VAL A 66 -13.51 6.20 -17.86
C VAL A 66 -14.05 5.03 -17.05
N ARG A 67 -15.03 4.29 -17.61
CA ARG A 67 -15.71 3.20 -16.92
C ARG A 67 -15.56 1.89 -17.69
N LEU A 68 -15.25 0.83 -16.95
CA LEU A 68 -15.22 -0.52 -17.50
C LEU A 68 -16.63 -1.04 -17.77
N ALA A 69 -16.88 -1.53 -18.97
CA ALA A 69 -18.15 -2.13 -19.34
C ALA A 69 -18.46 -3.36 -18.47
N ALA A 70 -19.74 -3.63 -18.23
CA ALA A 70 -20.14 -4.82 -17.49
C ALA A 70 -19.59 -6.09 -18.19
N HIS A 71 -19.03 -6.99 -17.40
CA HIS A 71 -18.46 -8.28 -17.84
C HIS A 71 -17.29 -8.16 -18.84
N ALA A 72 -16.61 -7.02 -18.87
CA ALA A 72 -15.42 -6.83 -19.70
C ALA A 72 -14.23 -7.68 -19.21
N HIS A 73 -14.11 -7.86 -17.89
CA HIS A 73 -13.04 -8.63 -17.25
C HIS A 73 -11.65 -8.26 -17.79
N ALA A 74 -11.33 -6.97 -17.79
CA ALA A 74 -10.11 -6.42 -18.34
C ALA A 74 -9.49 -5.40 -17.38
N HIS A 75 -8.17 -5.22 -17.41
CA HIS A 75 -7.53 -4.04 -16.87
C HIS A 75 -8.02 -2.80 -17.63
N MET A 76 -8.00 -1.64 -17.00
CA MET A 76 -8.41 -0.43 -17.72
C MET A 76 -7.26 0.14 -18.57
N LEU A 77 -6.03 0.11 -18.02
CA LEU A 77 -4.87 0.70 -18.69
C LEU A 77 -3.60 -0.09 -18.40
N THR A 78 -2.74 -0.25 -19.40
CA THR A 78 -1.43 -0.89 -19.29
C THR A 78 -0.43 -0.31 -20.28
N ASN A 79 0.87 -0.69 -20.18
CA ASN A 79 1.87 -0.38 -21.21
C ASN A 79 1.97 -1.50 -22.27
N ALA A 80 2.38 -1.15 -23.47
CA ALA A 80 2.30 -2.01 -24.66
C ALA A 80 3.10 -3.31 -24.56
N ASP A 81 4.27 -3.29 -23.94
CA ASP A 81 5.15 -4.45 -23.92
C ASP A 81 5.66 -4.72 -22.51
N HIS A 82 5.22 -5.83 -21.94
CA HIS A 82 5.69 -6.29 -20.64
C HIS A 82 6.96 -7.13 -20.74
N GLY A 83 7.36 -7.52 -21.92
CA GLY A 83 8.63 -8.24 -22.21
C GLY A 83 9.81 -7.29 -22.45
N ALA A 84 9.55 -6.07 -22.96
CA ALA A 84 10.55 -5.05 -23.22
C ALA A 84 10.38 -3.80 -22.35
N LEU A 85 11.42 -2.98 -22.28
CA LEU A 85 11.42 -1.77 -21.47
C LEU A 85 10.67 -0.63 -22.16
N SER A 86 9.57 -0.19 -21.58
CA SER A 86 8.89 1.07 -21.93
C SER A 86 9.52 2.26 -21.19
N ARG A 87 9.41 3.48 -21.75
CA ARG A 87 9.97 4.69 -21.15
C ARG A 87 9.06 5.89 -21.27
N GLY A 88 9.06 6.76 -20.23
CA GLY A 88 8.45 8.08 -20.29
C GLY A 88 6.93 8.01 -20.44
N ILE A 89 6.23 7.25 -19.62
CA ILE A 89 4.77 7.14 -19.61
C ILE A 89 4.21 8.06 -18.53
N THR A 90 3.20 8.86 -18.90
CA THR A 90 2.46 9.69 -17.95
C THR A 90 0.96 9.41 -18.04
N VAL A 91 0.33 9.20 -16.88
CA VAL A 91 -1.13 9.12 -16.74
C VAL A 91 -1.55 10.19 -15.73
N GLN A 92 -2.40 11.10 -16.14
CA GLN A 92 -2.82 12.21 -15.29
C GLN A 92 -4.32 12.47 -15.39
N GLY A 93 -4.96 12.61 -14.24
CA GLY A 93 -6.35 13.04 -14.13
C GLY A 93 -7.38 11.93 -14.39
N GLY A 94 -8.65 12.35 -14.34
CA GLY A 94 -9.80 11.48 -14.58
C GLY A 94 -10.23 10.62 -13.39
N ILE A 95 -11.38 10.01 -13.55
CA ILE A 95 -11.98 9.03 -12.66
C ILE A 95 -11.98 7.68 -13.39
N TRP A 96 -11.23 6.72 -12.87
CA TRP A 96 -11.07 5.38 -13.43
C TRP A 96 -11.94 4.40 -12.67
N ASP A 97 -13.12 4.08 -13.21
CA ASP A 97 -14.17 3.27 -12.56
C ASP A 97 -14.12 1.82 -13.07
N GLY A 98 -13.66 0.92 -12.22
CA GLY A 98 -13.56 -0.52 -12.51
C GLY A 98 -14.91 -1.25 -12.53
N ASN A 99 -15.99 -0.61 -12.04
CA ASN A 99 -17.34 -1.20 -12.08
C ASN A 99 -17.36 -2.64 -11.49
N ASN A 100 -16.70 -2.85 -10.37
CA ASN A 100 -16.43 -4.18 -9.80
C ASN A 100 -17.70 -4.99 -9.48
N ALA A 101 -18.84 -4.34 -9.30
CA ALA A 101 -20.11 -5.04 -9.11
C ALA A 101 -20.47 -5.94 -10.30
N HIS A 102 -19.94 -5.63 -11.48
CA HIS A 102 -20.19 -6.34 -12.74
C HIS A 102 -18.93 -6.99 -13.34
N GLN A 103 -17.88 -7.12 -12.55
CA GLN A 103 -16.65 -7.81 -12.95
C GLN A 103 -16.44 -9.07 -12.11
N THR A 104 -15.61 -10.00 -12.59
CA THR A 104 -15.13 -11.13 -11.81
C THR A 104 -13.74 -11.52 -12.30
N CYS A 105 -12.72 -11.40 -11.43
CA CYS A 105 -11.38 -11.85 -11.74
C CYS A 105 -11.12 -13.29 -11.26
N GLU A 106 -10.06 -13.92 -11.76
CA GLU A 106 -9.69 -15.28 -11.37
C GLU A 106 -9.46 -15.45 -9.87
N TYR A 107 -8.92 -14.44 -9.23
CA TYR A 107 -8.70 -14.45 -7.79
C TYR A 107 -9.99 -14.73 -7.00
N HIS A 108 -11.09 -14.08 -7.37
CA HIS A 108 -12.38 -14.28 -6.71
C HIS A 108 -13.07 -15.59 -7.11
N GLN A 109 -12.80 -16.09 -8.32
CA GLN A 109 -13.37 -17.34 -8.81
C GLN A 109 -12.70 -18.57 -8.19
N ASN A 110 -11.40 -18.57 -8.09
CA ASN A 110 -10.59 -19.76 -7.78
C ASN A 110 -10.04 -19.80 -6.36
N GLY A 111 -10.38 -18.81 -5.52
CA GLY A 111 -10.06 -18.83 -4.10
C GLY A 111 -8.56 -18.79 -3.78
N GLN A 112 -7.76 -18.00 -4.51
CA GLN A 112 -6.36 -17.71 -4.14
C GLN A 112 -5.25 -18.41 -4.93
N ASN A 113 -5.30 -18.51 -6.20
CA ASN A 113 -4.11 -18.96 -6.92
C ASN A 113 -3.13 -17.81 -7.25
N TRP A 114 -2.42 -17.32 -6.24
CA TRP A 114 -1.39 -16.29 -6.35
C TRP A 114 -0.11 -16.77 -7.05
N ARG A 115 0.07 -18.07 -7.20
CA ARG A 115 1.31 -18.70 -7.67
C ARG A 115 1.14 -19.24 -9.07
N VAL A 116 0.68 -18.40 -9.97
CA VAL A 116 0.54 -18.75 -11.38
C VAL A 116 1.58 -18.01 -12.20
N PRO A 117 2.05 -18.58 -13.32
CA PRO A 117 2.91 -17.89 -14.24
C PRO A 117 2.30 -16.57 -14.68
N TYR A 118 3.16 -15.57 -14.89
CA TYR A 118 2.72 -14.27 -15.37
C TYR A 118 2.17 -14.39 -16.79
N ASP A 119 0.98 -13.82 -16.99
CA ASP A 119 0.34 -13.68 -18.29
C ASP A 119 -0.29 -12.27 -18.37
N PRO A 120 0.21 -11.38 -19.24
CA PRO A 120 -0.33 -10.02 -19.36
C PRO A 120 -1.78 -9.98 -19.85
N ALA A 121 -2.28 -11.05 -20.46
CA ALA A 121 -3.67 -11.15 -20.90
C ALA A 121 -4.62 -11.59 -19.77
N ARG A 122 -4.09 -12.07 -18.64
CA ARG A 122 -4.91 -12.52 -17.52
C ARG A 122 -5.48 -11.34 -16.74
N TYR A 123 -6.79 -11.31 -16.57
CA TYR A 123 -7.45 -10.31 -15.75
C TYR A 123 -7.29 -10.63 -14.25
N LEU A 124 -6.54 -9.80 -13.56
CA LEU A 124 -6.24 -9.93 -12.13
C LEU A 124 -7.10 -9.02 -11.25
N GLY A 125 -8.06 -8.29 -11.82
CA GLY A 125 -8.92 -7.37 -11.09
C GLY A 125 -8.34 -5.97 -10.88
N VAL A 126 -7.20 -5.67 -11.46
CA VAL A 126 -6.46 -4.42 -11.31
C VAL A 126 -6.99 -3.36 -12.27
N LEU A 127 -7.03 -2.09 -11.86
CA LEU A 127 -7.40 -1.00 -12.79
C LEU A 127 -6.22 -0.62 -13.70
N LEU A 128 -5.10 -0.18 -13.12
CA LEU A 128 -3.93 0.27 -13.85
C LEU A 128 -2.76 -0.69 -13.59
N GLN A 129 -2.26 -1.34 -14.62
CA GLN A 129 -1.17 -2.30 -14.51
C GLN A 129 0.03 -1.89 -15.37
N PHE A 130 1.19 -1.70 -14.76
CA PHE A 130 2.43 -1.35 -15.47
C PHE A 130 3.55 -2.33 -15.14
N ASN A 131 4.27 -2.75 -16.16
CA ASN A 131 5.42 -3.64 -16.01
C ASN A 131 6.57 -3.22 -16.92
N ARG A 132 7.80 -3.22 -16.40
CA ARG A 132 9.02 -2.82 -17.11
C ARG A 132 8.94 -1.42 -17.70
N VAL A 133 8.71 -0.43 -16.83
CA VAL A 133 8.67 0.99 -17.25
C VAL A 133 9.75 1.78 -16.52
N GLU A 134 10.47 2.59 -17.26
CA GLU A 134 11.40 3.61 -16.76
C GLU A 134 10.79 5.00 -16.98
N ASP A 135 10.85 5.87 -15.95
CA ASP A 135 10.22 7.19 -15.95
C ASP A 135 8.68 7.12 -16.10
N LEU A 136 8.03 6.49 -15.11
CA LEU A 136 6.56 6.41 -15.02
C LEU A 136 6.02 7.50 -14.09
N ARG A 137 5.02 8.24 -14.56
CA ARG A 137 4.28 9.19 -13.73
C ARG A 137 2.78 8.88 -13.75
N ILE A 138 2.18 8.75 -12.58
CA ILE A 138 0.73 8.58 -12.38
C ILE A 138 0.29 9.63 -11.37
N SER A 139 -0.63 10.54 -11.74
CA SER A 139 -0.97 11.64 -10.84
C SER A 139 -2.38 12.18 -11.01
N GLN A 140 -2.95 12.70 -9.92
CA GLN A 140 -4.23 13.42 -9.87
C GLN A 140 -5.43 12.57 -10.32
N LEU A 141 -5.40 11.27 -10.05
CA LEU A 141 -6.47 10.33 -10.39
C LEU A 141 -7.45 10.14 -9.25
N THR A 142 -8.71 9.84 -9.61
CA THR A 142 -9.62 9.10 -8.74
C THR A 142 -9.71 7.67 -9.25
N LEU A 143 -9.36 6.72 -8.41
CA LEU A 143 -9.51 5.30 -8.67
C LEU A 143 -10.78 4.83 -7.98
N LYS A 144 -11.65 4.16 -8.74
CA LYS A 144 -12.98 3.79 -8.26
C LYS A 144 -13.24 2.31 -8.47
N ASP A 145 -13.67 1.65 -7.42
CA ASP A 145 -14.22 0.30 -7.41
C ASP A 145 -13.42 -0.75 -8.22
N PRO A 146 -12.12 -0.99 -7.90
CA PRO A 146 -11.38 -2.11 -8.47
C PRO A 146 -11.92 -3.45 -7.97
N GLU A 147 -11.63 -4.55 -8.66
CA GLU A 147 -11.84 -5.88 -8.09
C GLU A 147 -10.76 -6.29 -7.11
N THR A 148 -9.51 -5.85 -7.34
CA THR A 148 -8.37 -6.07 -6.46
C THR A 148 -7.59 -4.76 -6.26
N PHE A 149 -6.54 -4.49 -7.02
CA PHE A 149 -5.66 -3.34 -6.80
C PHE A 149 -6.04 -2.15 -7.68
N GLY A 150 -5.92 -0.94 -7.15
CA GLY A 150 -6.05 0.26 -7.96
C GLY A 150 -4.91 0.41 -8.95
N ILE A 151 -3.67 0.39 -8.47
CA ILE A 151 -2.46 0.45 -9.30
C ILE A 151 -1.55 -0.72 -8.95
N GLN A 152 -1.12 -1.47 -9.95
CA GLN A 152 -0.12 -2.52 -9.81
C GLN A 152 1.10 -2.21 -10.67
N MET A 153 2.28 -2.29 -10.09
CA MET A 153 3.54 -2.00 -10.75
C MET A 153 4.58 -3.07 -10.45
N ALA A 154 5.33 -3.50 -11.47
CA ALA A 154 6.45 -4.40 -11.33
C ALA A 154 7.61 -3.99 -12.26
N ASN A 155 8.86 -4.19 -11.85
CA ASN A 155 10.03 -3.84 -12.66
C ASN A 155 10.06 -2.37 -13.09
N ILE A 156 9.73 -1.47 -12.18
CA ILE A 156 9.63 -0.02 -12.46
C ILE A 156 10.85 0.71 -11.90
N ARG A 157 11.37 1.63 -12.68
CA ARG A 157 12.49 2.48 -12.26
C ARG A 157 12.21 3.95 -12.51
N ARG A 158 12.55 4.81 -11.55
CA ARG A 158 12.27 6.25 -11.55
C ARG A 158 10.79 6.54 -11.79
N PHE A 159 10.01 6.45 -10.73
CA PHE A 159 8.57 6.65 -10.85
C PHE A 159 8.02 7.61 -9.80
N THR A 160 6.88 8.20 -10.13
CA THR A 160 6.07 9.01 -9.22
C THR A 160 4.61 8.59 -9.32
N VAL A 161 4.00 8.30 -8.18
CA VAL A 161 2.54 8.12 -8.03
C VAL A 161 2.09 9.13 -6.98
N GLU A 162 1.26 10.10 -7.36
CA GLU A 162 0.90 11.17 -6.44
C GLU A 162 -0.50 11.74 -6.67
N ASP A 163 -1.08 12.31 -5.59
CA ASP A 163 -2.41 12.93 -5.62
C ASP A 163 -3.50 11.95 -6.06
N ILE A 164 -3.53 10.76 -5.44
CA ILE A 164 -4.50 9.71 -5.75
C ILE A 164 -5.63 9.73 -4.72
N THR A 165 -6.86 9.65 -5.20
CA THR A 165 -8.06 9.45 -4.37
C THR A 165 -8.61 8.05 -4.60
N PHE A 166 -8.84 7.29 -3.52
CA PHE A 166 -9.51 6.00 -3.54
C PHE A 166 -11.00 6.19 -3.19
N ASP A 167 -11.88 6.03 -4.19
CA ASP A 167 -13.34 6.06 -4.05
C ASP A 167 -13.87 4.61 -4.18
N TYR A 168 -13.60 3.80 -3.17
CA TYR A 168 -13.86 2.37 -3.17
C TYR A 168 -15.14 2.02 -2.42
N ASN A 169 -15.98 1.18 -3.01
CA ASN A 169 -17.17 0.62 -2.37
C ASN A 169 -16.85 -0.47 -1.33
N LEU A 170 -15.61 -0.93 -1.25
CA LEU A 170 -15.10 -1.96 -0.34
C LEU A 170 -15.85 -3.31 -0.41
N LEU A 171 -16.48 -3.62 -1.53
CA LEU A 171 -17.27 -4.84 -1.71
C LEU A 171 -16.43 -6.08 -1.99
N ARG A 172 -15.20 -5.91 -2.50
CA ARG A 172 -14.31 -7.01 -2.83
C ARG A 172 -13.18 -7.13 -1.81
N PRO A 173 -12.67 -8.32 -1.52
CA PRO A 173 -11.44 -8.44 -0.73
C PRO A 173 -10.22 -7.97 -1.54
N ASN A 174 -9.15 -7.58 -0.84
CA ASN A 174 -7.88 -7.19 -1.44
C ASN A 174 -7.96 -5.97 -2.39
N MET A 175 -8.78 -4.97 -2.03
CA MET A 175 -8.82 -3.72 -2.77
C MET A 175 -7.69 -2.81 -2.26
N ASP A 176 -6.45 -3.09 -2.70
CA ASP A 176 -5.28 -2.27 -2.39
C ASP A 176 -5.31 -0.94 -3.13
N GLY A 177 -4.59 0.05 -2.61
CA GLY A 177 -4.38 1.30 -3.33
C GLY A 177 -3.27 1.19 -4.38
N VAL A 178 -2.02 1.30 -3.94
CA VAL A 178 -0.81 1.21 -4.79
C VAL A 178 0.00 -0.02 -4.42
N HIS A 179 0.11 -0.97 -5.32
CA HIS A 179 0.77 -2.24 -5.11
C HIS A 179 2.02 -2.37 -5.98
N LEU A 180 3.19 -2.36 -5.35
CA LEU A 180 4.47 -2.62 -6.00
C LEU A 180 4.88 -4.07 -5.80
N HIS A 181 5.13 -4.75 -6.89
CA HIS A 181 5.89 -5.99 -6.90
C HIS A 181 7.40 -5.73 -7.02
N GLY A 182 8.17 -6.77 -6.94
CA GLY A 182 9.62 -6.71 -6.96
C GLY A 182 10.22 -6.07 -8.20
N ASN A 183 11.49 -5.74 -8.04
CA ASN A 183 12.39 -5.02 -8.90
C ASN A 183 11.93 -3.57 -9.20
N CYS A 184 11.50 -2.86 -8.13
CA CYS A 184 11.11 -1.46 -8.22
C CYS A 184 12.11 -0.55 -7.49
N HIS A 185 12.54 0.54 -8.16
CA HIS A 185 13.61 1.39 -7.66
C HIS A 185 13.36 2.86 -7.91
N GLN A 186 13.82 3.72 -6.96
CA GLN A 186 13.83 5.17 -7.09
C GLN A 186 12.40 5.72 -7.31
N GLY A 187 11.52 5.44 -6.34
CA GLY A 187 10.11 5.76 -6.42
C GLY A 187 9.62 6.73 -5.36
N ARG A 188 8.67 7.57 -5.74
CA ARG A 188 7.90 8.42 -4.85
C ARG A 188 6.42 8.08 -4.98
N ILE A 189 5.78 7.81 -3.85
CA ILE A 189 4.33 7.60 -3.70
C ILE A 189 3.85 8.65 -2.71
N ALA A 190 2.90 9.53 -3.10
CA ALA A 190 2.56 10.65 -2.24
C ALA A 190 1.10 11.10 -2.35
N ASN A 191 0.61 11.75 -1.28
CA ASN A 191 -0.72 12.37 -1.22
C ASN A 191 -1.84 11.40 -1.59
N LEU A 192 -1.94 10.29 -0.86
CA LEU A 192 -2.97 9.27 -1.03
C LEU A 192 -4.13 9.52 -0.07
N LYS A 193 -5.36 9.50 -0.55
CA LYS A 193 -6.57 9.80 0.23
C LYS A 193 -7.67 8.77 -0.03
N GLY A 194 -8.39 8.41 1.02
CA GLY A 194 -9.52 7.48 0.95
C GLY A 194 -9.22 6.14 1.63
N ASP A 195 -10.25 5.34 1.77
CA ASP A 195 -10.18 4.07 2.48
C ASP A 195 -10.02 2.90 1.51
N THR A 196 -9.15 1.97 1.86
CA THR A 196 -9.00 0.67 1.20
C THR A 196 -9.38 -0.44 2.19
N ASN A 197 -9.78 -1.61 1.71
CA ASN A 197 -10.03 -2.75 2.59
C ASN A 197 -8.89 -3.76 2.60
N ASP A 198 -7.75 -3.38 2.02
CA ASP A 198 -6.45 -4.01 2.18
C ASP A 198 -5.38 -2.91 2.25
N ASP A 199 -4.18 -3.09 1.74
CA ASP A 199 -3.08 -2.15 1.93
C ASP A 199 -3.27 -0.87 1.09
N VAL A 200 -3.12 0.32 1.70
CA VAL A 200 -3.08 1.56 0.93
C VAL A 200 -1.84 1.60 0.04
N VAL A 201 -0.71 1.16 0.58
CA VAL A 201 0.52 0.94 -0.17
C VAL A 201 1.11 -0.41 0.18
N ALA A 202 1.32 -1.27 -0.81
CA ALA A 202 2.04 -2.52 -0.67
C ALA A 202 3.38 -2.46 -1.41
N LEU A 203 4.47 -2.77 -0.69
CA LEU A 203 5.82 -2.91 -1.23
C LEU A 203 6.23 -4.38 -1.09
N ASN A 204 5.92 -5.19 -2.08
CA ASN A 204 6.10 -6.63 -2.04
C ASN A 204 7.24 -7.06 -2.95
N ALA A 205 8.39 -7.38 -2.39
CA ALA A 205 9.56 -7.84 -3.14
C ALA A 205 9.33 -9.20 -3.81
N ASP A 206 8.35 -9.97 -3.31
CA ASP A 206 7.73 -11.10 -3.98
C ASP A 206 6.37 -11.40 -3.33
N ASP A 207 5.32 -11.44 -4.12
CA ASP A 207 3.97 -11.78 -3.66
C ASP A 207 3.42 -13.05 -4.31
N GLY A 208 4.21 -13.71 -5.14
CA GLY A 208 3.90 -15.00 -5.76
C GLY A 208 3.04 -14.95 -7.02
N TRP A 209 2.26 -13.91 -7.28
CA TRP A 209 1.37 -13.82 -8.44
C TRP A 209 2.11 -13.72 -9.76
N MET A 210 3.08 -12.85 -9.77
CA MET A 210 3.89 -12.57 -10.95
C MET A 210 5.31 -13.10 -10.75
N PHE A 211 5.40 -14.29 -10.16
CA PHE A 211 6.60 -14.87 -9.59
C PHE A 211 7.87 -14.66 -10.42
N GLU A 212 7.81 -14.88 -11.72
CA GLU A 212 8.97 -14.74 -12.60
C GLU A 212 9.24 -13.28 -13.00
N MET A 213 8.20 -12.43 -13.01
CA MET A 213 8.26 -11.05 -13.48
C MET A 213 8.35 -10.03 -12.35
N SER A 214 7.94 -10.40 -11.14
CA SER A 214 7.79 -9.48 -10.02
C SER A 214 8.77 -9.74 -8.88
N ARG A 215 9.59 -10.77 -8.98
CA ARG A 215 10.63 -11.06 -8.01
C ARG A 215 11.81 -10.11 -8.19
N GLY A 216 12.33 -9.60 -7.11
CA GLY A 216 13.51 -8.76 -7.10
C GLY A 216 13.44 -7.69 -6.01
N PRO A 217 14.53 -6.95 -5.78
CA PRO A 217 14.60 -5.98 -4.70
C PRO A 217 13.67 -4.78 -4.93
N ILE A 218 13.20 -4.18 -3.82
CA ILE A 218 12.56 -2.87 -3.81
C ILE A 218 13.48 -1.92 -3.06
N THR A 219 13.91 -0.83 -3.71
CA THR A 219 14.90 0.08 -3.10
C THR A 219 14.62 1.54 -3.39
N ASP A 220 15.01 2.41 -2.45
CA ASP A 220 14.95 3.86 -2.63
C ASP A 220 13.50 4.36 -2.85
N ILE A 221 12.60 3.97 -1.95
CA ILE A 221 11.18 4.32 -2.02
C ILE A 221 10.81 5.32 -0.93
N GLN A 222 10.12 6.36 -1.32
CA GLN A 222 9.49 7.31 -0.42
C GLN A 222 7.96 7.19 -0.53
N VAL A 223 7.29 6.93 0.61
CA VAL A 223 5.84 7.06 0.78
C VAL A 223 5.59 8.27 1.67
N ASP A 224 4.80 9.25 1.22
CA ASP A 224 4.63 10.52 1.93
C ASP A 224 3.20 11.05 1.82
N GLY A 225 2.50 11.10 2.95
CA GLY A 225 1.11 11.57 2.99
C GLY A 225 0.09 10.46 2.63
N VAL A 226 -0.38 9.77 3.66
CA VAL A 226 -1.48 8.81 3.59
C VAL A 226 -2.56 9.26 4.55
N TRP A 227 -3.79 9.48 4.06
CA TRP A 227 -4.94 9.90 4.85
C TRP A 227 -6.09 8.91 4.69
N CYS A 228 -6.40 8.18 5.78
CA CYS A 228 -7.50 7.21 5.84
C CYS A 228 -8.34 7.44 7.10
N GLU A 229 -9.66 7.50 6.96
CA GLU A 229 -10.55 7.57 8.11
C GLU A 229 -10.79 6.19 8.74
N ARG A 230 -10.88 5.15 7.90
CA ARG A 230 -11.15 3.76 8.28
C ARG A 230 -10.34 2.80 7.41
N GLY A 231 -9.03 3.03 7.33
CA GLY A 231 -8.14 2.19 6.54
C GLY A 231 -8.01 0.77 7.10
N TYR A 232 -7.56 -0.16 6.28
CA TYR A 232 -7.21 -1.52 6.71
C TYR A 232 -5.76 -1.56 7.15
N THR A 233 -4.81 -1.41 6.22
CA THR A 233 -3.37 -1.30 6.49
C THR A 233 -2.80 -0.08 5.74
N ALA A 234 -2.04 0.78 6.42
CA ALA A 234 -1.45 1.91 5.72
C ALA A 234 -0.33 1.49 4.77
N VAL A 235 0.64 0.72 5.28
CA VAL A 235 1.78 0.28 4.45
C VAL A 235 2.17 -1.16 4.79
N ARG A 236 2.31 -2.00 3.78
CA ARG A 236 2.89 -3.33 3.88
C ARG A 236 4.26 -3.36 3.19
N LEU A 237 5.25 -3.95 3.85
CA LEU A 237 6.56 -4.29 3.31
C LEU A 237 6.73 -5.80 3.42
N LEU A 238 6.69 -6.48 2.30
CA LEU A 238 6.85 -7.92 2.23
C LEU A 238 8.15 -8.24 1.50
N SER A 239 9.10 -8.84 2.24
CA SER A 239 10.37 -9.32 1.69
C SER A 239 10.39 -10.84 1.79
N ASP A 240 10.37 -11.52 0.65
CA ASP A 240 10.39 -12.99 0.60
C ASP A 240 11.42 -13.45 -0.46
N GLY A 241 12.64 -13.69 -0.02
CA GLY A 241 13.76 -14.04 -0.89
C GLY A 241 14.35 -12.88 -1.72
N SER A 242 13.79 -11.68 -1.62
CA SER A 242 14.33 -10.46 -2.23
C SER A 242 14.25 -9.30 -1.24
N PRO A 243 15.32 -8.49 -1.10
CA PRO A 243 15.39 -7.49 -0.05
C PRO A 243 14.58 -6.23 -0.36
N ILE A 244 14.13 -5.56 0.71
CA ILE A 244 13.60 -4.19 0.66
C ILE A 244 14.59 -3.29 1.39
N ARG A 245 15.03 -2.19 0.75
CA ARG A 245 16.09 -1.32 1.30
C ARG A 245 15.84 0.14 1.08
N ARG A 246 16.19 0.97 2.07
CA ARG A 246 16.11 2.44 2.02
C ARG A 246 14.69 2.91 1.68
N VAL A 247 13.76 2.61 2.60
CA VAL A 247 12.36 3.00 2.49
C VAL A 247 12.05 4.02 3.59
N ARG A 248 11.46 5.14 3.20
CA ARG A 248 10.90 6.11 4.13
C ARG A 248 9.39 6.19 3.96
N VAL A 249 8.66 6.02 5.07
CA VAL A 249 7.22 6.23 5.17
C VAL A 249 6.97 7.43 6.07
N ALA A 250 6.32 8.46 5.55
CA ALA A 250 6.11 9.69 6.29
C ALA A 250 4.67 10.20 6.21
N ASN A 251 4.26 10.97 7.23
CA ASN A 251 3.00 11.69 7.25
C ASN A 251 1.77 10.78 7.03
N VAL A 252 1.60 9.80 7.93
CA VAL A 252 0.45 8.90 7.92
C VAL A 252 -0.56 9.38 8.96
N PHE A 253 -1.77 9.67 8.52
CA PHE A 253 -2.85 10.20 9.35
C PHE A 253 -4.09 9.33 9.27
N GLY A 254 -4.71 9.08 10.43
CA GLY A 254 -6.02 8.47 10.47
C GLY A 254 -6.14 7.27 11.39
N SER A 255 -7.06 6.37 11.06
CA SER A 255 -7.30 5.17 11.85
C SER A 255 -7.32 3.92 10.99
N PHE A 256 -6.82 2.82 11.55
CA PHE A 256 -6.65 1.57 10.83
C PHE A 256 -7.22 0.39 11.63
N SER A 257 -8.01 -0.43 10.95
CA SER A 257 -8.62 -1.62 11.58
C SER A 257 -7.60 -2.75 11.74
N HIS A 258 -6.55 -2.78 10.91
CA HIS A 258 -5.56 -3.86 10.92
C HIS A 258 -4.19 -3.37 11.37
N LEU A 259 -3.44 -2.63 10.55
CA LEU A 259 -2.05 -2.24 10.82
C LEU A 259 -1.76 -0.83 10.27
N VAL A 260 -0.82 -0.15 10.87
CA VAL A 260 -0.16 0.99 10.21
C VAL A 260 0.99 0.49 9.36
N ALA A 261 1.79 -0.42 9.89
CA ALA A 261 2.89 -1.03 9.15
C ALA A 261 2.91 -2.55 9.35
N ASN A 262 2.88 -3.29 8.26
CA ASN A 262 3.03 -4.73 8.22
C ASN A 262 4.37 -5.10 7.58
N LEU A 263 5.34 -5.53 8.39
CA LEU A 263 6.70 -5.86 7.97
C LEU A 263 6.87 -7.37 8.06
N GLY A 264 7.05 -8.05 6.94
CA GLY A 264 7.08 -9.49 7.02
C GLY A 264 7.39 -10.24 5.74
N GLN A 265 7.00 -11.49 5.76
CA GLN A 265 7.15 -12.46 4.69
C GLN A 265 5.99 -13.47 4.71
N TYR A 266 5.72 -14.12 3.59
CA TYR A 266 4.75 -15.21 3.49
C TYR A 266 5.39 -16.58 3.33
N ASN A 267 6.72 -16.66 3.38
CA ASN A 267 7.47 -17.89 3.19
C ASN A 267 7.18 -18.57 1.84
N VAL A 268 7.03 -17.75 0.79
CA VAL A 268 6.82 -18.20 -0.59
C VAL A 268 8.04 -18.94 -1.10
N HIS A 269 9.22 -18.51 -0.65
CA HIS A 269 10.51 -19.13 -0.95
C HIS A 269 11.12 -19.74 0.33
N PRO A 270 10.75 -20.96 0.73
CA PRO A 270 11.29 -21.60 1.92
C PRO A 270 12.82 -21.68 1.87
N GLY A 271 13.47 -21.21 2.95
CA GLY A 271 14.92 -21.19 3.07
C GLY A 271 15.61 -19.95 2.52
N GLU A 272 14.90 -19.05 1.84
CA GLU A 272 15.43 -17.76 1.45
C GLU A 272 15.12 -16.70 2.54
N PRO A 273 16.07 -15.79 2.83
CA PRO A 273 15.89 -14.81 3.90
C PRO A 273 14.91 -13.71 3.51
N SER A 274 14.12 -13.29 4.48
CA SER A 274 13.43 -11.98 4.43
C SER A 274 14.39 -10.93 4.98
N GLU A 275 14.69 -9.89 4.21
CA GLU A 275 15.59 -8.80 4.64
C GLU A 275 14.97 -7.43 4.35
N ILE A 276 14.80 -6.63 5.41
CA ILE A 276 14.40 -5.22 5.30
C ILE A 276 15.52 -4.38 5.94
N THR A 277 16.04 -3.41 5.20
CA THR A 277 17.18 -2.59 5.64
C THR A 277 16.89 -1.11 5.48
N ASP A 278 17.27 -0.29 6.47
CA ASP A 278 17.17 1.18 6.45
C ASP A 278 15.73 1.66 6.23
N LEU A 279 14.88 1.35 7.22
CA LEU A 279 13.47 1.69 7.22
C LEU A 279 13.22 2.83 8.20
N VAL A 280 12.55 3.89 7.72
CA VAL A 280 12.18 5.04 8.53
C VAL A 280 10.69 5.29 8.44
N PHE A 281 10.02 5.34 9.59
CA PHE A 281 8.67 5.88 9.78
C PHE A 281 8.77 7.23 10.48
N ASP A 282 8.09 8.27 9.97
CA ASP A 282 8.21 9.61 10.50
C ASP A 282 6.88 10.39 10.36
N GLY A 283 6.41 11.00 11.44
CA GLY A 283 5.15 11.73 11.43
C GLY A 283 3.93 10.81 11.31
N ILE A 284 3.81 9.86 12.23
CA ILE A 284 2.74 8.87 12.23
C ILE A 284 1.68 9.24 13.29
N PHE A 285 0.51 9.68 12.85
CA PHE A 285 -0.60 10.13 13.70
C PHE A 285 -1.78 9.19 13.51
N CYS A 286 -1.75 8.06 14.20
CA CYS A 286 -2.67 6.95 13.94
C CYS A 286 -3.21 6.33 15.21
N SER A 287 -4.45 5.82 15.11
CA SER A 287 -5.11 5.01 16.13
C SER A 287 -5.81 3.80 15.50
N ARG A 288 -6.47 3.01 16.32
CA ARG A 288 -7.38 1.97 15.83
C ARG A 288 -8.70 2.58 15.40
N THR A 289 -9.30 2.05 14.34
CA THR A 289 -10.71 2.21 14.06
C THR A 289 -11.47 0.98 14.57
N PRO A 290 -12.72 1.12 15.00
CA PRO A 290 -13.59 -0.04 15.19
C PRO A 290 -13.63 -0.87 13.90
N VAL A 291 -13.64 -2.20 14.05
CA VAL A 291 -13.76 -3.11 12.90
C VAL A 291 -15.09 -2.81 12.21
N PRO A 292 -15.12 -2.55 10.90
CA PRO A 292 -16.37 -2.33 10.19
C PRO A 292 -17.28 -3.57 10.32
N ASP A 293 -18.59 -3.36 10.39
CA ASP A 293 -19.59 -4.44 10.50
C ASP A 293 -19.52 -5.43 9.31
N ASN A 294 -18.97 -5.00 8.17
CA ASN A 294 -18.73 -5.82 6.99
C ASN A 294 -17.33 -6.46 6.93
N ALA A 295 -16.52 -6.29 7.97
CA ALA A 295 -15.26 -7.03 8.05
C ALA A 295 -15.55 -8.53 8.07
N LYS A 296 -14.69 -9.29 7.40
CA LYS A 296 -14.76 -10.76 7.33
C LYS A 296 -15.10 -11.31 8.71
N SER A 297 -16.24 -11.96 8.84
CA SER A 297 -16.84 -12.40 10.11
C SER A 297 -15.81 -13.15 10.95
N GLY A 298 -15.61 -12.72 12.22
CA GLY A 298 -14.68 -13.31 13.16
C GLY A 298 -13.28 -12.71 13.20
N TYR A 299 -12.96 -11.73 12.36
CA TYR A 299 -11.65 -11.09 12.37
C TYR A 299 -11.64 -9.91 13.35
N ILE A 300 -11.16 -10.13 14.56
CA ILE A 300 -10.81 -9.07 15.49
C ILE A 300 -9.33 -8.78 15.29
N PRO A 301 -8.93 -7.58 14.84
CA PRO A 301 -7.54 -7.25 14.68
C PRO A 301 -6.83 -7.30 16.05
N ARG A 302 -5.99 -8.30 16.23
CA ARG A 302 -5.14 -8.46 17.43
C ARG A 302 -3.68 -8.15 17.11
N TYR A 303 -3.44 -7.41 16.03
CA TYR A 303 -2.10 -7.09 15.61
C TYR A 303 -1.65 -5.74 16.15
N PRO A 304 -0.36 -5.56 16.47
CA PRO A 304 0.21 -4.27 16.79
C PRO A 304 0.06 -3.30 15.61
N LEU A 305 0.05 -1.98 15.87
CA LEU A 305 0.01 -1.03 14.75
C LEU A 305 1.26 -1.15 13.85
N PHE A 306 2.43 -1.31 14.46
CA PHE A 306 3.66 -1.68 13.75
C PHE A 306 3.96 -3.15 14.04
N LYS A 307 3.84 -4.00 13.05
CA LYS A 307 4.06 -5.43 13.17
C LYS A 307 5.32 -5.85 12.41
N VAL A 308 6.29 -6.39 13.13
CA VAL A 308 7.35 -7.22 12.55
C VAL A 308 6.91 -8.67 12.64
N ALA A 309 6.62 -9.28 11.51
CA ALA A 309 6.12 -10.65 11.47
C ALA A 309 7.18 -11.66 11.92
N PRO A 310 6.78 -12.87 12.36
CA PRO A 310 7.72 -13.92 12.72
C PRO A 310 8.76 -14.19 11.63
N LYS A 311 9.99 -14.49 12.04
CA LYS A 311 11.13 -14.85 11.16
C LYS A 311 11.57 -13.74 10.18
N THR A 312 11.10 -12.52 10.36
CA THR A 312 11.54 -11.37 9.56
C THR A 312 12.84 -10.80 10.09
N PHE A 313 13.78 -10.50 9.22
CA PHE A 313 15.02 -9.83 9.58
C PHE A 313 14.98 -8.36 9.16
N ILE A 314 15.19 -7.46 10.14
CA ILE A 314 15.29 -6.02 9.93
C ILE A 314 16.65 -5.54 10.45
N ARG A 315 17.44 -4.89 9.60
CA ARG A 315 18.76 -4.39 10.01
C ARG A 315 18.67 -3.07 10.77
N ASN A 316 17.90 -2.13 10.26
CA ASN A 316 17.79 -0.78 10.85
C ASN A 316 16.36 -0.26 10.66
N MET A 317 15.65 0.02 11.75
CA MET A 317 14.31 0.57 11.76
C MET A 317 14.22 1.75 12.71
N GLN A 318 13.72 2.88 12.21
CA GLN A 318 13.48 4.09 12.99
C GLN A 318 11.98 4.44 12.94
N ILE A 319 11.40 4.76 14.09
CA ILE A 319 10.04 5.28 14.23
C ILE A 319 10.14 6.64 14.94
N ASN A 320 9.88 7.71 14.20
CA ASN A 320 9.99 9.08 14.70
C ASN A 320 8.63 9.78 14.67
N SER A 321 8.38 10.68 15.63
CA SER A 321 7.15 11.50 15.65
C SER A 321 5.87 10.63 15.59
N PHE A 322 5.79 9.63 16.47
CA PHE A 322 4.63 8.75 16.54
C PHE A 322 3.63 9.22 17.61
N CYS A 323 2.40 9.50 17.20
CA CYS A 323 1.31 9.90 18.08
C CYS A 323 0.14 8.94 17.95
N ARG A 324 -0.32 8.40 19.12
CA ARG A 324 -1.49 7.54 19.22
C ARG A 324 -2.39 7.97 20.38
N THR A 325 -3.65 8.22 20.10
CA THR A 325 -4.68 8.29 21.14
C THR A 325 -5.62 7.11 20.92
N GLU A 326 -5.62 6.15 21.86
CA GLU A 326 -6.42 4.94 21.73
C GLU A 326 -7.70 5.07 22.51
N ILE A 327 -8.82 4.88 21.84
CA ILE A 327 -10.17 4.87 22.42
C ILE A 327 -10.90 3.54 22.22
N VAL A 328 -10.35 2.67 21.36
CA VAL A 328 -10.94 1.37 21.02
C VAL A 328 -10.41 0.30 21.97
N GLU A 329 -11.31 -0.50 22.51
CA GLU A 329 -10.95 -1.64 23.35
C GLU A 329 -10.18 -2.67 22.53
N ASN A 330 -8.86 -2.67 22.68
CA ASN A 330 -7.96 -3.50 21.92
C ASN A 330 -6.73 -3.85 22.77
N VAL A 331 -6.37 -5.12 22.80
CA VAL A 331 -5.22 -5.63 23.57
C VAL A 331 -3.90 -5.66 22.77
N ALA A 332 -3.90 -5.20 21.53
CA ALA A 332 -2.70 -5.25 20.70
C ALA A 332 -1.76 -4.07 21.02
N PRO A 333 -0.44 -4.31 21.11
CA PRO A 333 0.55 -3.28 21.40
C PRO A 333 0.66 -2.22 20.31
N CYS A 334 1.39 -1.12 20.57
CA CYS A 334 1.73 -0.18 19.50
C CYS A 334 2.71 -0.83 18.52
N ILE A 335 3.76 -1.47 19.03
CA ILE A 335 4.81 -2.10 18.24
C ILE A 335 4.95 -3.55 18.69
N GLY A 336 5.02 -4.49 17.76
CA GLY A 336 5.21 -5.91 18.06
C GLY A 336 6.30 -6.52 17.21
N ILE A 337 7.23 -7.21 17.86
CA ILE A 337 8.27 -8.02 17.23
C ILE A 337 7.89 -9.49 17.41
N GLY A 338 7.63 -10.19 16.32
CA GLY A 338 7.15 -11.56 16.33
C GLY A 338 8.23 -12.60 16.67
N GLU A 339 7.80 -13.79 17.03
CA GLU A 339 8.68 -14.90 17.39
C GLU A 339 9.67 -15.24 16.27
N GLY A 340 10.95 -15.38 16.61
CA GLY A 340 12.03 -15.66 15.66
C GLY A 340 12.35 -14.50 14.70
N ALA A 341 11.68 -13.34 14.82
CA ALA A 341 12.13 -12.14 14.13
C ALA A 341 13.39 -11.58 14.80
N ARG A 342 14.24 -10.94 14.01
CA ARG A 342 15.42 -10.22 14.49
C ARG A 342 15.45 -8.81 13.97
N VAL A 343 15.64 -7.85 14.89
CA VAL A 343 15.87 -6.44 14.58
C VAL A 343 17.24 -6.04 15.12
N GLU A 344 18.20 -5.68 14.26
CA GLU A 344 19.53 -5.28 14.73
C GLU A 344 19.46 -3.92 15.46
N HIS A 345 18.82 -2.92 14.86
CA HIS A 345 18.65 -1.61 15.49
C HIS A 345 17.18 -1.16 15.41
N LEU A 346 16.55 -0.96 16.56
CA LEU A 346 15.23 -0.35 16.69
C LEU A 346 15.35 0.97 17.45
N GLY A 347 15.20 2.08 16.73
CA GLY A 347 15.15 3.41 17.32
C GLY A 347 13.72 3.95 17.32
N ILE A 348 13.27 4.48 18.47
CA ILE A 348 11.96 5.13 18.59
C ILE A 348 12.17 6.48 19.23
N SER A 349 11.76 7.55 18.58
CA SER A 349 11.94 8.90 19.09
C SER A 349 10.68 9.76 18.95
N GLN A 350 10.49 10.69 19.88
CA GLN A 350 9.38 11.64 19.88
C GLN A 350 8.02 10.95 19.80
N ALA A 351 7.80 9.90 20.59
CA ALA A 351 6.54 9.18 20.63
C ALA A 351 5.65 9.66 21.77
N SER A 352 4.35 9.84 21.47
CA SER A 352 3.31 10.16 22.45
C SER A 352 2.14 9.20 22.32
N VAL A 353 1.89 8.40 23.35
CA VAL A 353 0.80 7.43 23.36
C VAL A 353 -0.10 7.68 24.55
N VAL A 354 -1.38 7.86 24.29
CA VAL A 354 -2.43 8.04 25.29
C VAL A 354 -3.45 6.91 25.15
N ASN A 355 -3.58 6.07 26.19
CA ASN A 355 -4.60 5.04 26.23
C ASN A 355 -5.81 5.53 27.05
N LEU A 356 -6.94 5.77 26.40
CA LEU A 356 -8.22 6.12 27.00
C LEU A 356 -9.17 4.91 27.10
N ALA A 357 -8.83 3.80 26.46
CA ALA A 357 -9.58 2.56 26.54
C ALA A 357 -9.33 1.85 27.90
N SER A 358 -10.24 0.94 28.29
CA SER A 358 -10.11 0.18 29.52
C SER A 358 -9.16 -1.02 29.41
N THR A 359 -8.85 -1.46 28.18
CA THR A 359 -7.92 -2.56 27.95
C THR A 359 -6.46 -2.12 28.07
N PRO A 360 -5.57 -2.97 28.61
CA PRO A 360 -4.14 -2.70 28.66
C PRO A 360 -3.55 -2.46 27.26
N LEU A 361 -2.65 -1.48 27.15
CA LEU A 361 -1.96 -1.15 25.91
C LEU A 361 -0.44 -1.13 26.15
N ASP A 362 0.24 -2.15 25.68
CA ASP A 362 1.69 -2.16 25.68
C ASP A 362 2.24 -1.23 24.58
N PHE A 363 3.31 -0.51 24.88
CA PHE A 363 3.97 0.31 23.86
C PHE A 363 4.80 -0.57 22.91
N LEU A 364 5.67 -1.42 23.45
CA LEU A 364 6.45 -2.40 22.69
C LEU A 364 6.26 -3.80 23.28
N HIS A 365 5.93 -4.77 22.46
CA HIS A 365 5.95 -6.19 22.82
C HIS A 365 6.98 -6.93 21.96
N ASN A 366 8.03 -7.40 22.57
CA ASN A 366 9.09 -8.17 21.91
C ASN A 366 8.97 -9.67 22.23
N GLN A 367 8.76 -10.48 21.21
CA GLN A 367 8.80 -11.95 21.27
C GLN A 367 9.95 -12.52 20.43
N GLY A 368 10.72 -11.67 19.74
CA GLY A 368 11.87 -12.02 18.93
C GLY A 368 13.20 -11.59 19.58
N SER A 369 14.10 -11.08 18.77
CA SER A 369 15.38 -10.54 19.23
C SER A 369 15.61 -9.12 18.72
N ILE A 370 16.05 -8.23 19.60
CA ILE A 370 16.48 -6.87 19.30
C ILE A 370 17.92 -6.72 19.78
N ASP A 371 18.87 -6.46 18.87
CA ASP A 371 20.27 -6.32 19.28
C ASP A 371 20.49 -4.98 19.97
N SER A 372 19.85 -3.89 19.50
CA SER A 372 19.91 -2.56 20.10
C SER A 372 18.57 -1.87 20.06
N LEU A 373 18.02 -1.53 21.23
CA LEU A 373 16.78 -0.77 21.42
C LEU A 373 17.10 0.63 21.96
N SER A 374 16.63 1.66 21.28
CA SER A 374 16.73 3.05 21.75
C SER A 374 15.36 3.70 21.84
N LEU A 375 14.99 4.22 23.03
CA LEU A 375 13.79 5.03 23.26
C LEU A 375 14.22 6.44 23.68
N THR A 376 13.83 7.46 22.92
CA THR A 376 14.21 8.85 23.22
C THR A 376 12.99 9.78 23.12
N ASN A 377 12.73 10.57 24.16
CA ASN A 377 11.57 11.47 24.24
C ASN A 377 10.25 10.72 24.02
N VAL A 378 10.02 9.64 24.76
CA VAL A 378 8.81 8.83 24.68
C VAL A 378 7.92 9.12 25.88
N CYS A 379 6.65 9.44 25.63
CA CYS A 379 5.64 9.66 26.65
C CYS A 379 4.48 8.67 26.45
N CYS A 380 4.27 7.80 27.42
CA CYS A 380 3.18 6.85 27.42
C CYS A 380 2.34 7.03 28.69
N ARG A 381 1.01 7.20 28.51
CA ARG A 381 0.09 7.30 29.66
C ARG A 381 -1.19 6.53 29.41
N ALA A 382 -1.77 5.98 30.48
CA ALA A 382 -3.11 5.44 30.49
C ALA A 382 -3.99 6.25 31.47
N GLU A 383 -5.25 6.42 31.16
CA GLU A 383 -6.19 7.05 32.08
C GLU A 383 -6.68 6.05 33.15
N GLY A 384 -6.91 6.57 34.37
CA GLY A 384 -7.29 5.78 35.55
C GLY A 384 -6.13 5.37 36.43
N GLY A 385 -6.41 5.01 37.66
CA GLY A 385 -5.42 4.76 38.75
C GLY A 385 -4.72 3.39 38.67
N THR A 386 -5.06 2.52 37.75
CA THR A 386 -4.47 1.19 37.60
C THR A 386 -3.53 1.12 36.43
N PRO A 387 -2.33 0.55 36.55
CA PRO A 387 -1.44 0.33 35.42
C PRO A 387 -2.13 -0.44 34.29
N ARG A 388 -2.03 0.06 33.05
CA ARG A 388 -2.72 -0.51 31.89
C ARG A 388 -1.76 -0.76 30.75
N GLY A 389 -0.96 -1.80 30.86
CA GLY A 389 0.05 -2.19 29.90
C GLY A 389 1.47 -1.90 30.37
N MET A 390 2.44 -2.14 29.54
CA MET A 390 3.87 -1.98 29.78
C MET A 390 4.51 -1.07 28.75
N LEU A 391 5.54 -0.33 29.15
CA LEU A 391 6.39 0.39 28.19
C LEU A 391 7.10 -0.61 27.27
N VAL A 392 7.72 -1.62 27.84
CA VAL A 392 8.34 -2.73 27.11
C VAL A 392 7.93 -4.05 27.78
N ARG A 393 7.16 -4.87 27.06
CA ARG A 393 6.95 -6.27 27.40
C ARG A 393 7.99 -7.07 26.60
N ASN A 394 8.89 -7.72 27.30
CA ASN A 394 9.96 -8.50 26.68
C ASN A 394 9.83 -9.98 27.01
N ASP A 395 9.26 -10.75 26.07
CA ASP A 395 9.18 -12.21 26.13
C ASP A 395 10.27 -12.87 25.25
N GLY A 396 11.11 -12.05 24.62
CA GLY A 396 12.23 -12.46 23.78
C GLY A 396 13.58 -11.97 24.32
N VAL A 397 14.45 -11.47 23.46
CA VAL A 397 15.78 -10.99 23.83
C VAL A 397 15.97 -9.53 23.40
N VAL A 398 16.48 -8.69 24.30
CA VAL A 398 17.02 -7.36 24.01
C VAL A 398 18.46 -7.33 24.51
N ALA A 399 19.45 -7.27 23.60
CA ALA A 399 20.85 -7.35 23.98
C ALA A 399 21.37 -6.05 24.59
N HIS A 400 20.99 -4.90 23.99
CA HIS A 400 21.35 -3.58 24.50
C HIS A 400 20.14 -2.65 24.46
N GLN A 401 19.93 -1.87 25.54
CA GLN A 401 18.84 -0.90 25.59
C GLN A 401 19.32 0.44 26.13
N GLN A 402 18.80 1.52 25.54
CA GLN A 402 19.08 2.89 25.99
C GLN A 402 17.77 3.70 26.03
N PHE A 403 17.46 4.26 27.19
CA PHE A 403 16.27 5.09 27.39
C PHE A 403 16.69 6.50 27.83
N ALA A 404 16.20 7.52 27.12
CA ALA A 404 16.44 8.91 27.42
C ALA A 404 15.13 9.72 27.36
N ASN A 405 14.83 10.49 28.41
CA ASN A 405 13.62 11.30 28.52
C ASN A 405 12.33 10.47 28.28
N VAL A 406 12.22 9.34 28.95
CA VAL A 406 11.04 8.47 28.89
C VAL A 406 10.15 8.78 30.10
N THR A 407 8.87 9.10 29.82
CA THR A 407 7.86 9.37 30.84
C THR A 407 6.75 8.34 30.73
N VAL A 408 6.43 7.71 31.84
CA VAL A 408 5.39 6.67 31.95
C VAL A 408 4.44 7.06 33.05
N ALA A 409 3.13 7.08 32.73
CA ALA A 409 2.12 7.31 33.75
C ALA A 409 1.00 6.24 33.63
N ASN A 410 0.76 5.53 34.72
CA ASN A 410 -0.20 4.42 34.82
C ASN A 410 0.13 3.24 33.84
N LEU A 411 1.38 3.10 33.46
CA LEU A 411 1.93 1.88 32.84
C LEU A 411 2.97 1.27 33.79
N ALA A 412 3.21 -0.01 33.65
CA ALA A 412 4.31 -0.66 34.36
C ALA A 412 5.65 -0.23 33.71
N GLU A 413 6.63 0.16 34.55
CA GLU A 413 7.98 0.38 34.10
C GLU A 413 8.62 -0.97 33.71
N PRO A 414 9.54 -1.00 32.72
CA PRO A 414 10.30 -2.19 32.44
C PRO A 414 11.17 -2.54 33.65
N ASP A 415 11.37 -3.82 33.91
CA ASP A 415 12.32 -4.29 34.92
C ASP A 415 13.70 -3.70 34.58
N ARG A 416 14.21 -2.89 35.50
CA ARG A 416 15.52 -2.21 35.33
C ARG A 416 16.73 -3.13 35.57
N GLU A 417 16.44 -4.42 35.88
CA GLU A 417 17.47 -5.43 36.16
C GLU A 417 17.38 -6.55 35.12
N ALA A 418 18.14 -6.45 34.05
CA ALA A 418 18.66 -7.58 33.29
C ALA A 418 19.92 -7.15 32.51
#